data_01e5982f8b62bc8c3b8eeea3300ce930
#
_entry.id   01e5982f8b62bc8c3b8eeea3300ce930
#
_cell.length_a   1.000
_cell.length_b   1.000
_cell.length_c   1.000
_cell.angle_alpha   90.00
_cell.angle_beta   90.00
_cell.angle_gamma   90.00
#
_symmetry.space_group_name_H-M   'P 1'
#
loop_
_entity.id
_entity.type
_entity.pdbx_description
1 polymer ?
#
loop_
_entity_poly.entity_id
_entity_poly.type
_entity_poly.pdbx_seq_one_letter_code
_entity_poly.pdbx_strand_id
1 'polypeptide(L)' 'MFLTTPTVEELKQSDLPDLVDMLSKQATEYSRLIKTEGITSKTIAVKELILNIQTVIDSKKVLKKNRL' A
#
# COMPACT_ATOMS: atom_id res chain seq x y z
N MET A 1 9.78 -19.41 -6.68
CA MET A 1 9.10 -18.77 -5.64
C MET A 1 8.12 -17.76 -6.16
N PHE A 2 7.16 -17.51 -5.44
CA PHE A 2 6.16 -16.60 -5.89
C PHE A 2 6.14 -15.39 -5.00
N LEU A 3 5.59 -14.35 -5.52
CA LEU A 3 5.46 -13.12 -4.79
C LEU A 3 4.15 -13.10 -4.07
N THR A 4 4.19 -12.68 -2.84
CA THR A 4 2.96 -12.53 -2.11
C THR A 4 2.80 -11.08 -1.72
N THR A 5 1.60 -10.60 -1.82
CA THR A 5 1.28 -9.26 -1.39
C THR A 5 1.18 -9.25 0.13
N PRO A 6 1.81 -8.28 0.80
CA PRO A 6 1.67 -8.20 2.25
C PRO A 6 0.21 -8.04 2.64
N THR A 7 -0.18 -8.74 3.68
CA THR A 7 -1.53 -8.60 4.19
C THR A 7 -1.61 -7.37 5.09
N VAL A 8 -2.84 -6.98 5.40
CA VAL A 8 -3.03 -5.86 6.31
C VAL A 8 -2.37 -6.15 7.65
N GLU A 9 -2.43 -7.40 8.09
CA GLU A 9 -1.80 -7.77 9.35
C GLU A 9 -0.29 -7.52 9.31
N GLU A 10 0.33 -7.90 8.22
CA GLU A 10 1.76 -7.70 8.10
C GLU A 10 2.11 -6.22 8.02
N LEU A 11 1.30 -5.46 7.30
CA LEU A 11 1.54 -4.03 7.18
C LEU A 11 1.40 -3.32 8.51
N LYS A 12 0.54 -3.81 9.37
CA LYS A 12 0.37 -3.18 10.68
C LYS A 12 1.62 -3.24 11.53
N GLN A 13 2.52 -4.14 11.22
CA GLN A 13 3.75 -4.26 11.98
C GLN A 13 4.82 -3.30 11.52
N SER A 14 4.60 -2.62 10.42
CA SER A 14 5.55 -1.64 9.92
C SER A 14 5.31 -0.29 10.56
N ASP A 15 6.37 0.49 10.70
CA ASP A 15 6.24 1.84 11.22
C ASP A 15 5.61 2.75 10.18
N LEU A 16 5.03 3.84 10.65
CA LEU A 16 4.38 4.77 9.75
C LEU A 16 5.29 5.29 8.66
N PRO A 17 6.54 5.71 8.95
CA PRO A 17 7.42 6.17 7.88
C PRO A 17 7.67 5.11 6.82
N ASP A 18 7.78 3.86 7.24
CA ASP A 18 7.99 2.77 6.29
C ASP A 18 6.76 2.58 5.40
N LEU A 19 5.58 2.69 6.00
CA LEU A 19 4.36 2.55 5.23
C LEU A 19 4.20 3.67 4.22
N VAL A 20 4.55 4.88 4.61
CA VAL A 20 4.48 6.01 3.68
C VAL A 20 5.43 5.80 2.52
N ASP A 21 6.62 5.30 2.81
CA ASP A 21 7.60 5.03 1.78
C ASP A 21 7.09 3.95 0.82
N MET A 22 6.51 2.89 1.37
CA MET A 22 5.94 1.83 0.55
C MET A 22 4.83 2.35 -0.33
N LEU A 23 3.97 3.20 0.23
CA LEU A 23 2.87 3.76 -0.53
C LEU A 23 3.40 4.58 -1.70
N SER A 24 4.40 5.40 -1.45
CA SER A 24 4.98 6.22 -2.49
C SER A 24 5.55 5.38 -3.62
N LYS A 25 6.28 4.33 -3.27
CA LYS A 25 6.89 3.45 -4.26
C LYS A 25 5.82 2.72 -5.07
N GLN A 26 4.80 2.23 -4.40
CA GLN A 26 3.76 1.49 -5.09
C GLN A 26 2.91 2.40 -5.97
N ALA A 27 2.70 3.63 -5.54
CA ALA A 27 1.96 4.59 -6.36
C ALA A 27 2.72 4.90 -7.64
N THR A 28 4.04 5.06 -7.53
CA THR A 28 4.86 5.30 -8.71
C THR A 28 4.82 4.10 -9.65
N GLU A 29 4.91 2.92 -9.08
CA GLU A 29 4.89 1.70 -9.89
C GLU A 29 3.54 1.54 -10.58
N TYR A 30 2.47 1.85 -9.88
CA TYR A 30 1.14 1.76 -10.45
C TYR A 30 1.00 2.70 -11.65
N SER A 31 1.44 3.95 -11.50
CA SER A 31 1.39 4.90 -12.61
C SER A 31 2.17 4.41 -13.80
N ARG A 32 3.35 3.84 -13.55
CA ARG A 32 4.19 3.34 -14.62
C ARG A 32 3.51 2.18 -15.35
N LEU A 33 2.94 1.26 -14.59
CA LEU A 33 2.29 0.10 -15.18
C LEU A 33 1.06 0.49 -16.00
N ILE A 34 0.29 1.46 -15.51
CA ILE A 34 -0.87 1.91 -16.25
C ILE A 34 -0.45 2.48 -17.60
N LYS A 35 0.64 3.24 -17.62
CA LYS A 35 1.11 3.85 -18.86
C LYS A 35 1.67 2.83 -19.83
N THR A 36 2.33 1.80 -19.34
CA THR A 36 3.01 0.86 -20.22
C THR A 36 2.16 -0.36 -20.56
N GLU A 37 1.33 -0.80 -19.65
CA GLU A 37 0.60 -2.04 -19.85
C GLU A 37 -0.91 -1.90 -19.74
N GLY A 38 -1.37 -0.79 -19.21
CA GLY A 38 -2.79 -0.61 -19.00
C GLY A 38 -3.27 -1.42 -17.81
N ILE A 39 -4.57 -1.72 -17.81
CA ILE A 39 -5.17 -2.46 -16.71
C ILE A 39 -4.94 -3.95 -16.91
N THR A 40 -4.15 -4.54 -16.05
CA THR A 40 -3.85 -5.97 -16.11
C THR A 40 -3.97 -6.53 -14.71
N SER A 41 -3.78 -7.84 -14.60
CA SER A 41 -3.78 -8.47 -13.27
C SER A 41 -2.73 -7.84 -12.39
N LYS A 42 -1.60 -7.49 -12.97
CA LYS A 42 -0.51 -6.90 -12.23
C LYS A 42 -0.89 -5.52 -11.67
N THR A 43 -1.51 -4.68 -12.50
CA THR A 43 -1.89 -3.36 -12.04
C THR A 43 -2.98 -3.45 -10.98
N ILE A 44 -3.88 -4.40 -11.11
CA ILE A 44 -4.92 -4.59 -10.10
C ILE A 44 -4.31 -5.00 -8.78
N ALA A 45 -3.32 -5.90 -8.82
CA ALA A 45 -2.65 -6.34 -7.61
C ALA A 45 -1.94 -5.17 -6.92
N VAL A 46 -1.28 -4.33 -7.70
CA VAL A 46 -0.59 -3.18 -7.14
C VAL A 46 -1.59 -2.21 -6.53
N LYS A 47 -2.72 -2.02 -7.20
CA LYS A 47 -3.74 -1.14 -6.67
C LYS A 47 -4.27 -1.63 -5.32
N GLU A 48 -4.48 -2.93 -5.22
CA GLU A 48 -4.97 -3.48 -3.96
C GLU A 48 -3.95 -3.31 -2.84
N LEU A 49 -2.68 -3.46 -3.18
CA LEU A 49 -1.64 -3.24 -2.19
C LEU A 49 -1.65 -1.79 -1.72
N ILE A 50 -1.80 -0.85 -2.65
CA ILE A 50 -1.86 0.56 -2.30
C ILE A 50 -3.03 0.81 -1.34
N LEU A 51 -4.19 0.24 -1.63
CA LEU A 51 -5.34 0.42 -0.77
C LEU A 51 -5.12 -0.17 0.62
N ASN A 52 -4.46 -1.31 0.67
CA ASN A 52 -4.16 -1.92 1.96
C ASN A 52 -3.21 -1.05 2.77
N ILE A 53 -2.20 -0.51 2.11
CA ILE A 53 -1.25 0.36 2.80
C ILE A 53 -1.97 1.59 3.32
N GLN A 54 -2.83 2.19 2.49
CA GLN A 54 -3.58 3.37 2.92
C GLN A 54 -4.48 3.07 4.11
N THR A 55 -5.11 1.90 4.09
CA THR A 55 -5.98 1.50 5.17
C THR A 55 -5.20 1.44 6.49
N VAL A 56 -4.00 0.85 6.43
CA VAL A 56 -3.20 0.73 7.65
C VAL A 56 -2.71 2.09 8.10
N ILE A 57 -2.28 2.94 7.16
CA ILE A 57 -1.83 4.28 7.52
C ILE A 57 -2.96 5.05 8.18
N ASP A 58 -4.14 5.01 7.59
CA ASP A 58 -5.28 5.71 8.14
C ASP A 58 -5.63 5.20 9.53
N SER A 59 -5.54 3.91 9.71
CA SER A 59 -5.82 3.30 11.00
C SER A 59 -4.86 3.82 12.07
N LYS A 60 -3.59 3.92 11.73
CA LYS A 60 -2.60 4.41 12.67
C LYS A 60 -2.81 5.89 12.97
N LYS A 61 -3.18 6.66 11.98
CA LYS A 61 -3.44 8.08 12.19
C LYS A 61 -4.66 8.32 13.04
N VAL A 62 -5.71 7.55 12.78
CA VAL A 62 -6.94 7.68 13.55
C VAL A 62 -6.69 7.38 15.00
N LEU A 63 -5.92 6.35 15.28
CA LEU A 63 -5.60 6.02 16.65
C LEU A 63 -4.90 7.17 17.34
N LYS A 64 -4.01 7.83 16.64
CA LYS A 64 -3.32 8.96 17.20
C LYS A 64 -4.26 10.12 17.48
N LYS A 65 -5.12 10.38 16.53
CA LYS A 65 -6.05 11.49 16.68
C LYS A 65 -7.03 11.25 17.81
N ASN A 66 -7.39 10.03 18.00
CA ASN A 66 -8.37 9.70 19.02
C ASN A 66 -7.88 9.98 20.41
N ARG A 67 -6.62 10.20 20.56
CA ARG A 67 -6.12 10.50 21.86
C ARG A 67 -6.54 11.84 22.36
N LEU A 68 -6.98 12.64 21.51
CA LEU A 68 -7.48 13.92 21.96
C LEU A 68 -8.70 13.72 22.83
#